data_00530d617b306f5cacdbbf4d261a003b
#
_entry.id   00530d617b306f5cacdbbf4d261a003b
#
_cell.length_a   1.000
_cell.length_b   1.000
_cell.length_c   1.000
_cell.angle_alpha   90.00
_cell.angle_beta   90.00
_cell.angle_gamma   90.00
#
_symmetry.space_group_name_H-M   'P 1'
#
loop_
_entity.id
_entity.type
_entity.pdbx_description
1 polymer ?
#
loop_
_entity_poly.entity_id
_entity_poly.type
_entity_poly.pdbx_seq_one_letter_code
_entity_poly.pdbx_strand_id
1 'polypeptide(L)'
;LRNVGVPFGHIVIAIQSSLKGLRKLLLNEPAIYRDLDNCWSVVAEAIQTILRREAYPHPYEALKALTRTNQAITESSIKEFIEELNVSEDIKKELRAITPHTYTGL
;
A
#
# COMPACT_ATOMS: atom_id res chain seq x y z
N LEU A 1 -28.83 36.92 -3.29
CA LEU A 1 -29.10 35.76 -2.45
C LEU A 1 -30.12 34.75 -3.02
N ARG A 2 -30.66 35.00 -4.23
CA ARG A 2 -31.74 34.20 -4.82
C ARG A 2 -31.39 32.72 -5.08
N ASN A 3 -30.13 32.41 -5.28
CA ASN A 3 -29.68 31.06 -5.69
C ASN A 3 -28.87 30.31 -4.64
N VAL A 4 -28.81 30.76 -3.40
CA VAL A 4 -28.00 30.09 -2.35
C VAL A 4 -28.54 28.68 -2.03
N GLY A 5 -29.86 28.52 -2.02
CA GLY A 5 -30.48 27.23 -1.69
C GLY A 5 -30.38 26.18 -2.81
N VAL A 6 -30.30 26.57 -4.06
CA VAL A 6 -30.25 25.67 -5.22
C VAL A 6 -28.99 24.80 -5.23
N PRO A 7 -27.78 25.36 -5.07
CA PRO A 7 -26.55 24.54 -4.95
C PRO A 7 -26.60 23.53 -3.78
N PHE A 8 -27.11 23.91 -2.62
CA PHE A 8 -27.27 23.00 -1.50
C PHE A 8 -28.22 21.85 -1.82
N GLY A 9 -29.36 22.14 -2.49
CA GLY A 9 -30.27 21.10 -2.97
C GLY A 9 -29.58 20.11 -3.90
N HIS A 10 -28.79 20.59 -4.88
CA HIS A 10 -28.02 19.73 -5.78
C HIS A 10 -26.96 18.89 -5.05
N ILE A 11 -26.27 19.46 -4.06
CA ILE A 11 -25.29 18.74 -3.24
C ILE A 11 -25.97 17.60 -2.47
N VAL A 12 -27.10 17.86 -1.84
CA VAL A 12 -27.87 16.83 -1.12
C VAL A 12 -28.28 15.68 -2.06
N ILE A 13 -28.80 16.02 -3.25
CA ILE A 13 -29.17 15.01 -4.25
C ILE A 13 -27.94 14.21 -4.70
N ALA A 14 -26.82 14.86 -4.96
CA ALA A 14 -25.57 14.19 -5.35
C ALA A 14 -25.08 13.23 -4.27
N ILE A 15 -25.04 13.66 -3.01
CA ILE A 15 -24.65 12.81 -1.87
C ILE A 15 -25.59 11.61 -1.73
N GLN A 16 -26.90 11.83 -1.75
CA GLN A 16 -27.86 10.74 -1.64
C GLN A 16 -27.75 9.73 -2.80
N SER A 17 -27.52 10.22 -4.01
CA SER A 17 -27.33 9.36 -5.18
C SER A 17 -26.04 8.55 -5.08
N SER A 18 -24.95 9.14 -4.60
CA SER A 18 -23.68 8.46 -4.36
C SER A 18 -23.82 7.38 -3.29
N LEU A 19 -24.47 7.68 -2.16
CA LEU A 19 -24.74 6.72 -1.10
C LEU A 19 -25.59 5.55 -1.61
N LYS A 20 -26.63 5.84 -2.42
CA LYS A 20 -27.44 4.81 -3.05
C LYS A 20 -26.62 3.92 -4.00
N GLY A 21 -25.67 4.50 -4.73
CA GLY A 21 -24.74 3.76 -5.57
C GLY A 21 -23.85 2.84 -4.75
N LEU A 22 -23.20 3.38 -3.70
CA LEU A 22 -22.29 2.64 -2.82
C LEU A 22 -23.00 1.44 -2.14
N ARG A 23 -24.24 1.61 -1.72
CA ARG A 23 -25.03 0.52 -1.11
C ARG A 23 -25.35 -0.65 -2.05
N LYS A 24 -25.16 -0.48 -3.36
CA LYS A 24 -25.35 -1.53 -4.37
C LYS A 24 -24.07 -2.28 -4.71
N LEU A 25 -22.91 -1.80 -4.25
CA LEU A 25 -21.65 -2.46 -4.51
C LEU A 25 -21.56 -3.75 -3.71
N LEU A 26 -21.17 -4.81 -4.39
CA LEU A 26 -20.79 -6.08 -3.78
C LEU A 26 -19.28 -6.23 -3.93
N LEU A 27 -18.62 -6.40 -2.79
CA LEU A 27 -17.17 -6.57 -2.77
C LEU A 27 -16.84 -8.02 -3.17
N ASN A 28 -15.96 -8.17 -4.17
CA ASN A 28 -15.39 -9.47 -4.51
C ASN A 28 -14.07 -9.67 -3.73
N GLU A 29 -14.21 -9.96 -2.44
CA GLU A 29 -13.06 -10.15 -1.54
C GLU A 29 -12.05 -11.18 -2.07
N PRO A 30 -12.46 -12.37 -2.58
CA PRO A 30 -11.49 -13.34 -3.09
C PRO A 30 -10.65 -12.82 -4.27
N ALA A 31 -11.22 -11.96 -5.11
CA ALA A 31 -10.46 -11.36 -6.22
C ALA A 31 -9.42 -10.37 -5.70
N ILE A 32 -9.82 -9.50 -4.75
CA ILE A 32 -8.94 -8.52 -4.12
C ILE A 32 -7.79 -9.22 -3.39
N TYR A 33 -8.08 -10.27 -2.64
CA TYR A 33 -7.06 -11.06 -1.95
C TYR A 33 -6.01 -11.63 -2.92
N ARG A 34 -6.44 -12.24 -4.02
CA ARG A 34 -5.53 -12.78 -5.04
C ARG A 34 -4.68 -11.69 -5.69
N ASP A 35 -5.27 -10.53 -5.95
CA ASP A 35 -4.54 -9.40 -6.54
C ASP A 35 -3.46 -8.89 -5.58
N LEU A 36 -3.77 -8.80 -4.27
CA LEU A 36 -2.80 -8.43 -3.25
C LEU A 36 -1.70 -9.49 -3.09
N ASP A 37 -2.03 -10.77 -3.06
CA ASP A 37 -1.04 -11.87 -2.97
C ASP A 37 -0.02 -11.83 -4.11
N ASN A 38 -0.42 -11.33 -5.28
CA ASN A 38 0.45 -11.21 -6.43
C ASN A 38 1.16 -9.85 -6.54
N CYS A 39 0.94 -8.92 -5.61
CA CYS A 39 1.42 -7.55 -5.69
C CYS A 39 2.41 -7.19 -4.57
N TRP A 40 3.44 -7.99 -4.36
CA TRP A 40 4.46 -7.75 -3.32
C TRP A 40 5.27 -6.46 -3.53
N SER A 41 5.26 -5.90 -4.72
CA SER A 41 5.91 -4.60 -4.99
C SER A 41 5.35 -3.44 -4.14
N VAL A 42 4.11 -3.54 -3.66
CA VAL A 42 3.48 -2.46 -2.84
C VAL A 42 4.17 -2.27 -1.49
N VAL A 43 4.82 -3.31 -0.93
CA VAL A 43 5.52 -3.20 0.36
C VAL A 43 6.86 -2.46 0.26
N ALA A 44 7.36 -2.23 -0.94
CA ALA A 44 8.65 -1.54 -1.15
C ALA A 44 8.66 -0.13 -0.56
N GLU A 45 7.53 0.59 -0.62
CA GLU A 45 7.40 1.93 -0.03
C GLU A 45 7.51 1.88 1.50
N ALA A 46 6.85 0.93 2.15
CA ALA A 46 6.93 0.72 3.59
C ALA A 46 8.36 0.40 4.03
N ILE A 47 9.03 -0.51 3.33
CA ILE A 47 10.42 -0.88 3.59
C ILE A 47 11.32 0.36 3.46
N GLN A 48 11.16 1.14 2.40
CA GLN A 48 11.94 2.36 2.21
C GLN A 48 11.73 3.37 3.34
N THR A 49 10.50 3.51 3.81
CA THR A 49 10.14 4.43 4.90
C THR A 49 10.81 4.01 6.21
N ILE A 50 10.78 2.72 6.55
CA ILE A 50 11.45 2.18 7.73
C ILE A 50 12.97 2.35 7.61
N LEU A 51 13.57 2.01 6.49
CA LEU A 51 15.00 2.18 6.28
C LEU A 51 15.45 3.65 6.40
N ARG A 52 14.62 4.60 5.96
CA ARG A 52 14.87 6.04 6.18
C ARG A 52 14.78 6.42 7.66
N ARG A 53 13.81 5.90 8.38
CA ARG A 53 13.68 6.12 9.83
C ARG A 53 14.92 5.65 10.58
N GLU A 54 15.49 4.52 10.16
CA GLU A 54 16.70 3.92 10.75
C GLU A 54 18.00 4.52 10.20
N ALA A 55 17.93 5.60 9.42
CA ALA A 55 19.09 6.24 8.78
C ALA A 55 19.96 5.27 7.95
N TYR A 56 19.34 4.24 7.36
CA TYR A 56 20.04 3.29 6.50
C TYR A 56 20.66 4.01 5.30
N PRO A 57 21.93 3.72 4.92
CA PRO A 57 22.57 4.39 3.81
C PRO A 57 21.89 4.01 2.48
N HIS A 58 21.53 5.04 1.71
CA HIS A 58 20.97 4.89 0.36
C HIS A 58 19.79 3.91 0.25
N PRO A 59 18.70 4.09 1.03
CA PRO A 59 17.59 3.12 1.07
C PRO A 59 16.87 2.96 -0.28
N TYR A 60 16.83 4.01 -1.09
CA TYR A 60 16.26 3.96 -2.44
C TYR A 60 17.08 3.09 -3.37
N GLU A 61 18.42 3.23 -3.36
CA GLU A 61 19.32 2.46 -4.20
C GLU A 61 19.30 0.97 -3.84
N ALA A 62 19.20 0.65 -2.55
CA ALA A 62 19.05 -0.72 -2.07
C ALA A 62 17.79 -1.38 -2.64
N LEU A 63 16.65 -0.72 -2.55
CA LEU A 63 15.39 -1.21 -3.13
C LEU A 63 15.39 -1.23 -4.66
N LYS A 64 16.07 -0.26 -5.29
CA LYS A 64 16.20 -0.21 -6.73
C LYS A 64 16.98 -1.42 -7.28
N ALA A 65 17.95 -1.93 -6.55
CA ALA A 65 18.64 -3.15 -6.91
C ALA A 65 17.70 -4.35 -6.97
N LEU A 66 16.78 -4.46 -6.01
CA LEU A 66 15.74 -5.50 -5.99
C LEU A 66 14.75 -5.37 -7.17
N THR A 67 14.35 -4.14 -7.53
CA THR A 67 13.32 -3.90 -8.56
C THR A 67 13.86 -3.94 -9.99
N ARG A 68 15.17 -3.83 -10.21
CA ARG A 68 15.79 -3.77 -11.55
C ARG A 68 16.19 -5.12 -12.13
N THR A 69 15.93 -6.22 -11.46
CA THR A 69 16.31 -7.57 -11.90
C THR A 69 15.46 -8.11 -13.05
N ASN A 70 14.47 -7.37 -13.54
CA ASN A 70 13.45 -7.83 -14.49
C ASN A 70 12.68 -9.08 -14.03
N GLN A 71 12.80 -9.43 -12.76
CA GLN A 71 12.05 -10.51 -12.11
C GLN A 71 10.86 -9.93 -11.35
N ALA A 72 9.78 -10.71 -11.27
CA ALA A 72 8.64 -10.33 -10.44
C ALA A 72 9.06 -10.25 -8.97
N ILE A 73 8.68 -9.17 -8.29
CA ILE A 73 8.87 -9.05 -6.85
C ILE A 73 7.89 -9.99 -6.18
N THR A 74 8.42 -10.96 -5.45
CA THR A 74 7.67 -11.99 -4.75
C THR A 74 7.91 -11.90 -3.24
N GLU A 75 7.12 -12.63 -2.47
CA GLU A 75 7.33 -12.77 -1.03
C GLU A 75 8.75 -13.24 -0.71
N SER A 76 9.25 -14.25 -1.45
CA SER A 76 10.59 -14.79 -1.24
C SER A 76 11.68 -13.75 -1.51
N SER A 77 11.57 -12.99 -2.62
CA SER A 77 12.57 -11.97 -2.95
C SER A 77 12.59 -10.83 -1.91
N ILE A 78 11.44 -10.47 -1.35
CA ILE A 78 11.37 -9.47 -0.25
C ILE A 78 12.00 -10.04 1.03
N LYS A 79 11.72 -11.30 1.38
CA LYS A 79 12.32 -11.94 2.55
C LYS A 79 13.84 -12.03 2.43
N GLU A 80 14.36 -12.49 1.31
CA GLU A 80 15.80 -12.55 1.03
C GLU A 80 16.43 -11.17 1.16
N PHE A 81 15.82 -10.15 0.56
CA PHE A 81 16.28 -8.78 0.68
C PHE A 81 16.34 -8.29 2.13
N ILE A 82 15.33 -8.59 2.96
CA ILE A 82 15.31 -8.20 4.38
C ILE A 82 16.47 -8.88 5.15
N GLU A 83 16.78 -10.14 4.84
CA GLU A 83 17.89 -10.86 5.51
C GLU A 83 19.25 -10.25 5.19
N GLU A 84 19.45 -9.73 3.97
CA GLU A 84 20.69 -9.09 3.54
C GLU A 84 20.88 -7.69 4.13
N LEU A 85 19.83 -7.06 4.67
CA LEU A 85 19.93 -5.74 5.26
C LEU A 85 20.78 -5.74 6.53
N ASN A 86 21.70 -4.78 6.61
CA ASN A 86 22.51 -4.54 7.81
C ASN A 86 21.74 -3.65 8.82
N VAL A 87 20.69 -4.20 9.41
CA VAL A 87 19.84 -3.58 10.43
C VAL A 87 19.65 -4.54 11.61
N SER A 88 19.15 -4.03 12.74
CA SER A 88 18.91 -4.85 13.94
C SER A 88 17.81 -5.91 13.68
N GLU A 89 17.84 -6.99 14.46
CA GLU A 89 16.80 -8.04 14.37
C GLU A 89 15.40 -7.52 14.68
N ASP A 90 15.26 -6.53 15.54
CA ASP A 90 13.95 -5.91 15.82
C ASP A 90 13.40 -5.23 14.57
N ILE A 91 14.24 -4.53 13.82
CA ILE A 91 13.86 -3.91 12.54
C ILE A 91 13.55 -4.96 11.48
N LYS A 92 14.36 -6.03 11.37
CA LYS A 92 14.05 -7.13 10.46
C LYS A 92 12.70 -7.77 10.79
N LYS A 93 12.39 -7.95 12.08
CA LYS A 93 11.10 -8.47 12.52
C LYS A 93 9.94 -7.55 12.13
N GLU A 94 10.11 -6.23 12.29
CA GLU A 94 9.13 -5.25 11.84
C GLU A 94 8.92 -5.33 10.32
N LEU A 95 10.00 -5.38 9.55
CA LEU A 95 9.95 -5.49 8.09
C LEU A 95 9.27 -6.78 7.62
N ARG A 96 9.52 -7.92 8.26
CA ARG A 96 8.88 -9.21 7.94
C ARG A 96 7.37 -9.22 8.23
N ALA A 97 6.90 -8.36 9.14
CA ALA A 97 5.47 -8.24 9.46
C ALA A 97 4.67 -7.46 8.40
N ILE A 98 5.36 -6.75 7.50
CA ILE A 98 4.72 -5.97 6.45
C ILE A 98 4.41 -6.88 5.26
N THR A 99 3.14 -6.93 4.90
CA THR A 99 2.65 -7.69 3.75
C THR A 99 1.73 -6.81 2.90
N PRO A 100 1.43 -7.19 1.64
CA PRO A 100 0.45 -6.47 0.84
C PRO A 100 -0.93 -6.33 1.51
N HIS A 101 -1.27 -7.25 2.42
CA HIS A 101 -2.54 -7.24 3.15
C HIS A 101 -2.51 -6.34 4.40
N THR A 102 -1.34 -6.14 5.01
CA THR A 102 -1.21 -5.38 6.25
C THR A 102 -0.79 -3.94 6.04
N TYR A 103 -0.19 -3.63 4.89
CA TYR A 103 0.29 -2.29 4.59
C TYR A 103 -0.83 -1.42 4.00
N THR A 104 -1.23 -0.40 4.75
CA THR A 104 -2.30 0.55 4.37
C THR A 104 -1.78 1.97 4.06
N GLY A 105 -0.46 2.16 4.04
CA GLY A 105 0.16 3.47 3.79
C GLY A 105 0.27 4.37 5.03
N LEU A 106 0.06 3.84 6.24
CA LEU A 106 0.16 4.56 7.51
C LEU A 106 1.24 3.97 8.39
#